data_e6cdddbbdcc4956404521900eb0cc11f
#
_entry.id   e6cdddbbdcc4956404521900eb0cc11f
#
_cell.length_a   1.000
_cell.length_b   1.000
_cell.length_c   1.000
_cell.angle_alpha   90.00
_cell.angle_beta   90.00
_cell.angle_gamma   90.00
#
_symmetry.space_group_name_H-M   'P 1'
#
loop_
_entity.id
_entity.type
_entity.pdbx_description
1 polymer ?
#
loop_
_entity_poly.entity_id
_entity_poly.type
_entity_poly.pdbx_seq_one_letter_code
_entity_poly.pdbx_strand_id
1 'polypeptide(L)'
;MTSGKPVILVVEDEAVVRLMAIIVAEESGFEALSAATADEAIKILESRSDIRLVFTDVNMPGSMNGLRLAHAVRGRWPPVELLVTSAVGNITAKDLPQRGRFLPKPYDVAKLSEAFQEMAGG
;
A
#
# COMPACT_ATOMS: atom_id res chain seq x y z
N MET A 1 -12.66 -12.54 16.30
CA MET A 1 -11.31 -12.31 16.85
C MET A 1 -10.34 -12.06 15.72
N THR A 2 -9.52 -11.04 15.81
CA THR A 2 -8.52 -10.79 14.79
C THR A 2 -7.40 -11.82 14.87
N SER A 3 -6.69 -12.02 13.76
CA SER A 3 -5.57 -12.97 13.72
C SER A 3 -4.38 -12.52 14.57
N GLY A 4 -4.38 -11.28 15.03
CA GLY A 4 -3.24 -10.68 15.70
C GLY A 4 -2.14 -10.22 14.74
N LYS A 5 -2.31 -10.48 13.45
CA LYS A 5 -1.35 -10.05 12.42
C LYS A 5 -1.66 -8.63 12.00
N PRO A 6 -0.61 -7.81 11.76
CA PRO A 6 -0.83 -6.50 11.15
C PRO A 6 -1.45 -6.66 9.76
N VAL A 7 -2.28 -5.71 9.37
CA VAL A 7 -3.03 -5.77 8.11
C VAL A 7 -2.42 -4.81 7.11
N ILE A 8 -2.14 -5.32 5.91
CA ILE A 8 -1.65 -4.54 4.78
C ILE A 8 -2.73 -4.50 3.71
N LEU A 9 -3.05 -3.31 3.23
CA LEU A 9 -3.96 -3.13 2.11
C LEU A 9 -3.14 -2.90 0.84
N VAL A 10 -3.25 -3.81 -0.11
CA VAL A 10 -2.56 -3.74 -1.39
C VAL A 10 -3.51 -3.14 -2.42
N VAL A 11 -3.09 -2.03 -3.04
CA VAL A 11 -3.90 -1.32 -4.04
C VAL A 11 -3.16 -1.34 -5.37
N GLU A 12 -3.66 -2.13 -6.32
CA GLU A 12 -3.01 -2.37 -7.60
C GLU A 12 -4.06 -2.83 -8.61
N ASP A 13 -4.13 -2.18 -9.76
CA ASP A 13 -5.12 -2.52 -10.77
C ASP A 13 -4.77 -3.78 -11.58
N GLU A 14 -3.50 -4.10 -11.72
CA GLU A 14 -3.10 -5.31 -12.44
C GLU A 14 -3.23 -6.53 -11.52
N ALA A 15 -4.07 -7.48 -11.92
CA ALA A 15 -4.42 -8.63 -11.08
C ALA A 15 -3.20 -9.48 -10.68
N VAL A 16 -2.28 -9.71 -11.62
CA VAL A 16 -1.10 -10.54 -11.36
C VAL A 16 -0.15 -9.84 -10.38
N VAL A 17 0.09 -8.56 -10.60
CA VAL A 17 0.97 -7.76 -9.72
C VAL A 17 0.35 -7.66 -8.33
N ARG A 18 -0.97 -7.45 -8.27
CA ARG A 18 -1.71 -7.41 -7.00
C ARG A 18 -1.57 -8.73 -6.23
N LEU A 19 -1.75 -9.85 -6.92
CA LEU A 19 -1.64 -11.17 -6.30
C LEU A 19 -0.22 -11.42 -5.76
N MET A 20 0.80 -11.04 -6.52
CA MET A 20 2.17 -11.19 -6.05
C MET A 20 2.43 -10.42 -4.76
N ALA A 21 1.94 -9.19 -4.67
CA ALA A 21 2.12 -8.38 -3.46
C ALA A 21 1.36 -8.99 -2.27
N ILE A 22 0.17 -9.52 -2.51
CA ILE A 22 -0.60 -10.23 -1.48
C ILE A 22 0.18 -11.42 -0.95
N ILE A 23 0.74 -12.23 -1.84
CA ILE A 23 1.51 -13.41 -1.46
C ILE A 23 2.72 -13.00 -0.63
N VAL A 24 3.44 -11.96 -1.05
CA VAL A 24 4.60 -11.47 -0.28
C VAL A 24 4.19 -11.03 1.11
N ALA A 25 3.08 -10.30 1.23
CA ALA A 25 2.58 -9.85 2.53
C ALA A 25 2.25 -11.05 3.42
N GLU A 26 1.52 -12.02 2.90
CA GLU A 26 1.12 -13.19 3.67
C GLU A 26 2.31 -14.04 4.09
N GLU A 27 3.27 -14.25 3.20
CA GLU A 27 4.47 -15.01 3.51
C GLU A 27 5.38 -14.27 4.49
N SER A 28 5.25 -12.94 4.56
CA SER A 28 6.01 -12.13 5.51
C SER A 28 5.33 -12.02 6.89
N GLY A 29 4.19 -12.69 7.08
CA GLY A 29 3.52 -12.74 8.37
C GLY A 29 2.39 -11.74 8.55
N PHE A 30 1.88 -11.16 7.48
CA PHE A 30 0.81 -10.16 7.55
C PHE A 30 -0.50 -10.69 7.01
N GLU A 31 -1.60 -10.09 7.44
CA GLU A 31 -2.89 -10.28 6.77
C GLU A 31 -2.94 -9.30 5.60
N ALA A 32 -3.36 -9.76 4.41
CA ALA A 32 -3.42 -8.91 3.23
C ALA A 32 -4.87 -8.73 2.77
N LEU A 33 -5.23 -7.48 2.54
CA LEU A 33 -6.47 -7.11 1.85
C LEU A 33 -6.08 -6.49 0.52
N SER A 34 -6.99 -6.47 -0.43
CA SER A 34 -6.67 -5.94 -1.75
C SER A 34 -7.78 -5.05 -2.30
N ALA A 35 -7.37 -4.10 -3.14
CA ALA A 35 -8.27 -3.24 -3.88
C ALA A 35 -7.68 -3.04 -5.27
N ALA A 36 -8.54 -2.98 -6.28
CA ALA A 36 -8.12 -2.75 -7.66
C ALA A 36 -8.11 -1.26 -8.02
N THR A 37 -8.74 -0.43 -7.20
CA THR A 37 -8.81 1.02 -7.43
C THR A 37 -8.67 1.76 -6.11
N ALA A 38 -8.37 3.07 -6.21
CA ALA A 38 -8.31 3.91 -5.02
C ALA A 38 -9.67 4.03 -4.34
N ASP A 39 -10.76 4.07 -5.12
CA ASP A 39 -12.10 4.15 -4.56
C ASP A 39 -12.44 2.92 -3.71
N GLU A 40 -12.09 1.73 -4.18
CA GLU A 40 -12.24 0.51 -3.39
C GLU A 40 -11.41 0.56 -2.12
N ALA A 41 -10.17 1.06 -2.21
CA ALA A 41 -9.29 1.19 -1.07
C ALA A 41 -9.88 2.10 0.01
N ILE A 42 -10.43 3.23 -0.39
CA ILE A 42 -11.08 4.16 0.54
C ILE A 42 -12.25 3.47 1.26
N LYS A 43 -13.07 2.72 0.53
CA LYS A 43 -14.20 2.00 1.14
C LYS A 43 -13.73 0.99 2.17
N ILE A 44 -12.64 0.29 1.89
CA ILE A 44 -12.07 -0.67 2.84
C ILE A 44 -11.55 0.06 4.09
N LEU A 45 -10.85 1.16 3.89
CA LEU A 45 -10.32 1.97 5.00
C LEU A 45 -11.45 2.53 5.86
N GLU A 46 -12.57 2.91 5.25
CA GLU A 46 -13.74 3.41 5.99
C GLU A 46 -14.41 2.32 6.82
N SER A 47 -14.30 1.07 6.41
CA SER A 47 -14.97 -0.05 7.07
C SER A 47 -14.10 -0.77 8.10
N ARG A 48 -12.78 -0.52 8.12
CA ARG A 48 -11.86 -1.21 9.01
C ARG A 48 -10.90 -0.22 9.67
N SER A 49 -10.66 -0.42 10.95
CA SER A 49 -9.75 0.43 11.73
C SER A 49 -8.40 -0.24 12.00
N ASP A 50 -8.17 -1.45 11.48
CA ASP A 50 -6.99 -2.25 11.80
C ASP A 50 -5.95 -2.28 10.69
N ILE A 51 -6.10 -1.46 9.65
CA ILE A 51 -5.12 -1.42 8.56
C ILE A 51 -3.87 -0.65 9.02
N ARG A 52 -2.73 -1.32 8.94
CA ARG A 52 -1.45 -0.76 9.39
C ARG A 52 -0.70 -0.04 8.27
N LEU A 53 -0.81 -0.57 7.04
CA LEU A 53 -0.04 -0.09 5.90
C LEU A 53 -0.90 -0.14 4.64
N VAL A 54 -0.83 0.91 3.82
CA VAL A 54 -1.36 0.90 2.46
C VAL A 54 -0.17 0.89 1.50
N PHE A 55 -0.14 -0.12 0.64
CA PHE A 55 0.84 -0.25 -0.44
C PHE A 55 0.12 -0.01 -1.76
N THR A 56 0.45 1.06 -2.47
CA THR A 56 -0.28 1.46 -3.66
C THR A 56 0.64 1.77 -4.84
N ASP A 57 0.21 1.35 -6.04
CA ASP A 57 0.79 1.84 -7.29
C ASP A 57 0.27 3.25 -7.54
N VAL A 58 1.11 4.10 -8.13
CA VAL A 58 0.73 5.46 -8.53
C VAL A 58 -0.19 5.42 -9.75
N ASN A 59 0.18 4.62 -10.75
CA ASN A 59 -0.52 4.62 -12.04
C ASN A 59 -1.71 3.65 -12.03
N MET A 60 -2.87 4.17 -11.71
CA MET A 60 -4.11 3.39 -11.70
C MET A 60 -5.22 4.19 -12.37
N PRO A 61 -6.14 3.50 -13.08
CA PRO A 61 -7.30 4.17 -13.66
C PRO A 61 -8.29 4.57 -12.56
N GLY A 62 -9.25 5.42 -12.93
CA GLY A 62 -10.33 5.82 -12.03
C GLY A 62 -10.20 7.27 -11.58
N SER A 63 -10.97 7.64 -10.57
CA SER A 63 -11.09 9.01 -10.11
C SER A 63 -9.85 9.53 -9.38
N MET A 64 -8.98 8.61 -8.94
CA MET A 64 -7.85 8.98 -8.09
C MET A 64 -6.68 8.02 -8.36
N ASN A 65 -5.48 8.57 -8.58
CA ASN A 65 -4.29 7.74 -8.68
C ASN A 65 -3.75 7.41 -7.28
N GLY A 66 -2.72 6.55 -7.24
CA GLY A 66 -2.18 6.08 -5.97
C GLY A 66 -1.51 7.17 -5.14
N LEU A 67 -0.96 8.19 -5.78
CA LEU A 67 -0.33 9.29 -5.06
C LEU A 67 -1.37 10.15 -4.34
N ARG A 68 -2.47 10.44 -5.02
CA ARG A 68 -3.60 11.16 -4.40
C ARG A 68 -4.22 10.31 -3.29
N LEU A 69 -4.32 9.01 -3.51
CA LEU A 69 -4.78 8.10 -2.46
C LEU A 69 -3.89 8.19 -1.22
N ALA A 70 -2.58 8.18 -1.41
CA ALA A 70 -1.64 8.26 -0.29
C ALA A 70 -1.82 9.55 0.51
N HIS A 71 -2.01 10.68 -0.17
CA HIS A 71 -2.28 11.96 0.51
C HIS A 71 -3.61 11.94 1.26
N ALA A 72 -4.65 11.35 0.65
CA ALA A 72 -5.96 11.24 1.30
C ALA A 72 -5.88 10.38 2.57
N VAL A 73 -5.15 9.27 2.49
CA VAL A 73 -4.99 8.38 3.64
C VAL A 73 -4.24 9.08 4.77
N ARG A 74 -3.19 9.81 4.43
CA ARG A 74 -2.43 10.56 5.45
C ARG A 74 -3.32 11.57 6.17
N GLY A 75 -4.22 12.22 5.45
CA GLY A 75 -5.12 13.21 6.05
C GLY A 75 -6.23 12.60 6.89
N ARG A 76 -6.78 11.46 6.48
CA ARG A 76 -7.95 10.85 7.14
C ARG A 76 -7.58 9.79 8.18
N TRP A 77 -6.50 9.07 7.96
CA TRP A 77 -6.07 7.98 8.84
C TRP A 77 -4.59 8.14 9.17
N PRO A 78 -4.21 9.16 9.95
CA PRO A 78 -2.79 9.50 10.18
C PRO A 78 -1.89 8.37 10.66
N PRO A 79 -2.35 7.39 11.46
CA PRO A 79 -1.47 6.30 11.89
C PRO A 79 -1.10 5.29 10.80
N VAL A 80 -1.85 5.26 9.68
CA VAL A 80 -1.60 4.29 8.62
C VAL A 80 -0.31 4.65 7.89
N GLU A 81 0.56 3.66 7.69
CA GLU A 81 1.80 3.86 6.94
C GLU A 81 1.54 3.78 5.45
N LEU A 82 2.39 4.45 4.67
CA LEU A 82 2.18 4.57 3.22
C LEU A 82 3.43 4.19 2.45
N LEU A 83 3.30 3.16 1.61
CA LEU A 83 4.35 2.72 0.70
C LEU A 83 3.81 2.86 -0.73
N VAL A 84 4.47 3.67 -1.52
CA VAL A 84 4.04 4.01 -2.88
C VAL A 84 5.03 3.43 -3.87
N THR A 85 4.54 2.83 -4.95
CA THR A 85 5.39 2.28 -5.99
C THR A 85 4.98 2.81 -7.37
N SER A 86 5.94 2.94 -8.27
CA SER A 86 5.69 3.36 -9.64
C SER A 86 6.83 2.93 -10.54
N ALA A 87 6.50 2.65 -11.80
CA ALA A 87 7.50 2.42 -12.85
C ALA A 87 8.02 3.74 -13.41
N VAL A 88 7.34 4.85 -13.14
CA VAL A 88 7.74 6.17 -13.62
C VAL A 88 8.78 6.75 -12.66
N GLY A 89 9.96 7.09 -13.18
CA GLY A 89 11.12 7.44 -12.36
C GLY A 89 11.15 8.87 -11.83
N ASN A 90 10.07 9.63 -11.95
CA ASN A 90 10.07 11.04 -11.57
C ASN A 90 9.34 11.35 -10.26
N ILE A 91 9.04 10.32 -9.47
CA ILE A 91 8.45 10.53 -8.14
C ILE A 91 9.56 10.92 -7.18
N THR A 92 9.37 12.03 -6.49
CA THR A 92 10.33 12.52 -5.51
C THR A 92 9.71 12.57 -4.11
N ALA A 93 10.55 12.79 -3.11
CA ALA A 93 10.09 12.91 -1.72
C ALA A 93 9.03 14.01 -1.56
N LYS A 94 9.11 15.06 -2.40
CA LYS A 94 8.14 16.17 -2.35
C LYS A 94 6.75 15.75 -2.80
N ASP A 95 6.65 14.72 -3.63
CA ASP A 95 5.37 14.23 -4.14
C ASP A 95 4.65 13.37 -3.09
N LEU A 96 5.38 12.82 -2.15
CA LEU A 96 4.84 11.90 -1.15
C LEU A 96 4.25 12.65 0.03
N PRO A 97 3.21 12.11 0.68
CA PRO A 97 2.77 12.68 1.94
C PRO A 97 3.82 12.48 3.02
N GLN A 98 3.65 13.18 4.12
CA GLN A 98 4.54 13.07 5.27
C GLN A 98 4.66 11.62 5.72
N ARG A 99 5.88 11.14 5.92
CA ARG A 99 6.22 9.78 6.29
C ARG A 99 5.87 8.74 5.22
N GLY A 100 5.56 9.18 3.99
CA GLY A 100 5.39 8.28 2.87
C GLY A 100 6.75 7.77 2.39
N ARG A 101 6.77 6.52 1.91
CA ARG A 101 7.99 5.89 1.41
C ARG A 101 7.76 5.41 -0.01
N PHE A 102 8.79 5.50 -0.84
CA PHE A 102 8.72 5.11 -2.25
C PHE A 102 9.57 3.88 -2.51
N LEU A 103 8.99 2.91 -3.22
CA LEU A 103 9.71 1.72 -3.70
C LEU A 103 9.59 1.68 -5.21
N PRO A 104 10.66 1.97 -5.96
CA PRO A 104 10.57 2.01 -7.42
C PRO A 104 10.41 0.62 -8.03
N LYS A 105 9.69 0.53 -9.15
CA LYS A 105 9.63 -0.67 -9.96
C LYS A 105 10.80 -0.69 -10.93
N PRO A 106 11.32 -1.85 -11.30
CA PRO A 106 10.98 -3.15 -10.73
C PRO A 106 11.60 -3.35 -9.36
N TYR A 107 10.85 -3.97 -8.46
CA TYR A 107 11.37 -4.37 -7.16
C TYR A 107 11.35 -5.89 -7.08
N ASP A 108 12.23 -6.47 -6.28
CA ASP A 108 12.20 -7.91 -6.06
C ASP A 108 11.40 -8.24 -4.79
N VAL A 109 11.10 -9.52 -4.62
CA VAL A 109 10.31 -10.02 -3.50
C VAL A 109 10.99 -9.68 -2.17
N ALA A 110 12.31 -9.80 -2.11
CA ALA A 110 13.05 -9.53 -0.87
C ALA A 110 12.92 -8.06 -0.45
N LYS A 111 13.01 -7.14 -1.40
CA LYS A 111 12.87 -5.71 -1.10
C LYS A 111 11.47 -5.35 -0.66
N LEU A 112 10.46 -5.95 -1.28
CA LEU A 112 9.08 -5.70 -0.90
C LEU A 112 8.82 -6.26 0.51
N SER A 113 9.25 -7.49 0.78
CA SER A 113 9.12 -8.10 2.09
C SER A 113 9.80 -7.26 3.17
N GLU A 114 11.01 -6.78 2.88
CA GLU A 114 11.77 -5.93 3.80
C GLU A 114 11.02 -4.64 4.10
N ALA A 115 10.47 -3.99 3.07
CA ALA A 115 9.69 -2.77 3.26
C ALA A 115 8.46 -3.03 4.13
N PHE A 116 7.74 -4.12 3.89
CA PHE A 116 6.59 -4.49 4.70
C PHE A 116 6.99 -4.71 6.16
N GLN A 117 8.09 -5.43 6.39
CA GLN A 117 8.58 -5.70 7.74
C GLN A 117 8.96 -4.41 8.46
N GLU A 118 9.67 -3.52 7.78
CA GLU A 118 10.13 -2.26 8.36
C GLU A 118 8.97 -1.32 8.70
N MET A 119 7.94 -1.28 7.85
CA MET A 119 6.86 -0.31 7.98
C MET A 119 5.68 -0.82 8.79
N ALA A 120 5.39 -2.11 8.74
CA ALA A 120 4.21 -2.67 9.39
C ALA A 120 4.54 -3.70 10.47
N GLY A 121 5.75 -4.21 10.48
CA GLY A 121 6.13 -5.32 11.36
C GLY A 121 6.57 -4.90 12.77
N GLY A 122 6.82 -3.62 12.94
CA GLY A 122 7.30 -3.15 14.22
C GLY A 122 6.23 -3.05 15.26
#